data_6c98cbb9cf03cca99bf94cf6db25d097
#
_entry.id   6c98cbb9cf03cca99bf94cf6db25d097
#
_cell.length_a   1.000
_cell.length_b   1.000
_cell.length_c   1.000
_cell.angle_alpha   90.00
_cell.angle_beta   90.00
_cell.angle_gamma   90.00
#
_symmetry.space_group_name_H-M   'P 1'
#
loop_
_entity.id
_entity.type
_entity.pdbx_description
1 polymer ?
#
loop_
_entity_poly.entity_id
_entity_poly.type
_entity_poly.pdbx_seq_one_letter_code
_entity_poly.pdbx_strand_id
1 'polypeptide(L)'
;RCAPAESCGFVISTPEGERYIPCVNISAEPEAYFRIAPEDWLRAEMQGEIVALVHSHPGGLPWLSEADRRLQIKSALPWWLVCRGDIHKFRCVPHLTGRRFEHGVTDC
;
A
#
# COMPACT_ATOMS: atom_id res chain seq x y z
N ARG A 1 16.18 -7.90 7.33
CA ARG A 1 15.09 -8.64 6.76
C ARG A 1 13.81 -8.40 7.52
N CYS A 2 12.74 -8.32 6.81
CA CYS A 2 11.50 -7.81 7.40
C CYS A 2 10.54 -8.90 7.85
N ALA A 3 10.74 -10.14 7.43
CA ALA A 3 9.86 -11.21 7.87
C ALA A 3 10.18 -11.57 9.29
N PRO A 4 9.17 -11.89 10.11
CA PRO A 4 7.76 -12.02 9.79
C PRO A 4 6.97 -10.71 9.86
N ALA A 5 7.61 -9.58 10.07
CA ALA A 5 6.93 -8.30 10.11
C ALA A 5 6.52 -7.88 8.70
N GLU A 6 5.38 -7.21 8.58
CA GLU A 6 4.97 -6.64 7.30
C GLU A 6 5.91 -5.51 6.92
N SER A 7 6.37 -5.52 5.68
CA SER A 7 7.14 -4.40 5.15
C SER A 7 6.18 -3.45 4.44
N CYS A 8 6.62 -2.21 4.28
CA CYS A 8 5.78 -1.20 3.64
C CYS A 8 6.65 -0.14 2.99
N GLY A 9 6.08 0.58 2.04
CA GLY A 9 6.76 1.63 1.35
C GLY A 9 5.93 2.18 0.23
N PHE A 10 6.54 2.98 -0.63
CA PHE A 10 5.85 3.64 -1.73
C PHE A 10 6.60 3.45 -3.02
N VAL A 11 5.86 3.34 -4.11
CA VAL A 11 6.43 3.51 -5.44
C VAL A 11 6.13 4.94 -5.85
N ILE A 12 7.17 5.66 -6.26
CA ILE A 12 7.03 7.05 -6.72
C ILE A 12 7.47 7.14 -8.16
N SER A 13 6.93 8.13 -8.86
CA SER A 13 7.31 8.43 -10.24
C SER A 13 8.27 9.61 -10.21
N THR A 14 9.42 9.45 -10.86
CA THR A 14 10.41 10.51 -10.96
C THR A 14 10.77 10.70 -12.42
N PRO A 15 11.49 11.77 -12.76
CA PRO A 15 11.94 11.95 -14.15
C PRO A 15 12.79 10.79 -14.65
N GLU A 16 13.44 10.04 -13.75
CA GLU A 16 14.27 8.90 -14.16
C GLU A 16 13.49 7.59 -14.15
N GLY A 17 12.20 7.62 -13.83
CA GLY A 17 11.39 6.42 -13.79
C GLY A 17 10.83 6.17 -12.41
N GLU A 18 10.24 5.00 -12.22
CA GLU A 18 9.64 4.66 -10.93
C GLU A 18 10.71 4.17 -9.97
N ARG A 19 10.53 4.52 -8.70
CA ARG A 19 11.46 4.11 -7.64
C ARG A 19 10.66 3.66 -6.44
N TYR A 20 11.19 2.67 -5.75
CA TYR A 20 10.61 2.19 -4.51
C TYR A 20 11.27 2.89 -3.33
N ILE A 21 10.46 3.45 -2.44
CA ILE A 21 10.93 4.11 -1.22
C ILE A 21 10.51 3.23 -0.06
N PRO A 22 11.43 2.50 0.54
CA PRO A 22 11.08 1.68 1.71
C PRO A 22 10.80 2.56 2.91
N CYS A 23 9.81 2.14 3.71
CA CYS A 23 9.44 2.86 4.92
C CYS A 23 9.50 1.91 6.10
N VAL A 24 9.62 2.46 7.29
CA VAL A 24 9.62 1.67 8.50
C VAL A 24 8.18 1.39 8.90
N ASN A 25 7.90 0.14 9.25
CA ASN A 25 6.61 -0.23 9.79
C ASN A 25 6.61 0.13 11.28
N ILE A 26 5.89 1.19 11.64
CA ILE A 26 5.85 1.68 13.01
C ILE A 26 4.66 1.14 13.79
N SER A 27 4.00 0.10 13.27
CA SER A 27 2.86 -0.49 13.93
C SER A 27 3.28 -1.12 15.26
N ALA A 28 2.37 -1.08 16.24
CA ALA A 28 2.58 -1.79 17.49
C ALA A 28 2.50 -3.30 17.31
N GLU A 29 1.91 -3.76 16.21
CA GLU A 29 1.82 -5.19 15.89
C GLU A 29 2.31 -5.40 14.46
N PRO A 30 3.63 -5.29 14.23
CA PRO A 30 4.15 -5.25 12.86
C PRO A 30 3.96 -6.54 12.09
N GLU A 31 3.68 -7.66 12.76
CA GLU A 31 3.41 -8.92 12.06
C GLU A 31 1.97 -8.99 11.57
N ALA A 32 1.07 -8.20 12.12
CA ALA A 32 -0.34 -8.21 11.76
C ALA A 32 -0.74 -7.01 10.94
N TYR A 33 -0.08 -5.88 11.16
CA TYR A 33 -0.44 -4.62 10.51
C TYR A 33 0.81 -3.86 10.11
N PHE A 34 0.63 -2.93 9.19
CA PHE A 34 1.69 -1.96 8.93
C PHE A 34 1.15 -0.57 9.19
N ARG A 35 2.07 0.33 9.51
CA ARG A 35 1.74 1.74 9.69
C ARG A 35 2.95 2.55 9.27
N ILE A 36 2.71 3.56 8.47
CA ILE A 36 3.77 4.41 7.96
C ILE A 36 3.68 5.76 8.66
N ALA A 37 4.82 6.23 9.17
CA ALA A 37 4.86 7.51 9.84
C ALA A 37 4.52 8.64 8.87
N PRO A 38 3.78 9.66 9.33
CA PRO A 38 3.47 10.79 8.45
C PRO A 38 4.70 11.44 7.82
N GLU A 39 5.83 11.43 8.53
CA GLU A 39 7.06 11.98 7.98
C GLU A 39 7.55 11.21 6.77
N ASP A 40 7.34 9.90 6.77
CA ASP A 40 7.76 9.09 5.62
C ASP A 40 6.85 9.33 4.43
N TRP A 41 5.55 9.54 4.66
CA TRP A 41 4.64 9.93 3.60
C TRP A 41 5.11 11.23 2.95
N LEU A 42 5.41 12.22 3.77
CA LEU A 42 5.83 13.52 3.27
C LEU A 42 7.12 13.41 2.50
N ARG A 43 8.06 12.62 3.02
CA ARG A 43 9.34 12.45 2.36
C ARG A 43 9.16 11.82 0.98
N ALA A 44 8.27 10.84 0.86
CA ALA A 44 8.00 10.23 -0.43
C ALA A 44 7.38 11.23 -1.39
N GLU A 45 6.43 12.02 -0.92
CA GLU A 45 5.78 13.02 -1.76
C GLU A 45 6.76 14.07 -2.25
N MET A 46 7.78 14.36 -1.46
CA MET A 46 8.78 15.36 -1.85
C MET A 46 9.73 14.82 -2.91
N GLN A 47 9.85 13.52 -3.05
CA GLN A 47 10.76 12.92 -4.03
C GLN A 47 10.10 12.64 -5.36
N GLY A 48 8.78 12.55 -5.39
CA GLY A 48 8.08 12.30 -6.63
C GLY A 48 6.60 12.06 -6.37
N GLU A 49 5.87 11.80 -7.43
CA GLU A 49 4.44 11.52 -7.30
C GLU A 49 4.25 10.08 -6.82
N ILE A 50 3.45 9.90 -5.78
CA ILE A 50 3.21 8.55 -5.26
C ILE A 50 2.29 7.81 -6.22
N VAL A 51 2.79 6.69 -6.72
CA VAL A 51 2.06 5.85 -7.67
C VAL A 51 1.29 4.76 -6.94
N ALA A 52 1.88 4.20 -5.89
CA ALA A 52 1.25 3.10 -5.17
C ALA A 52 1.85 2.97 -3.79
N LEU A 53 1.06 2.43 -2.89
CA LEU A 53 1.54 1.99 -1.58
C LEU A 53 1.83 0.50 -1.66
N VAL A 54 2.99 0.09 -1.16
CA VAL A 54 3.42 -1.30 -1.24
C VAL A 54 3.52 -1.85 0.17
N HIS A 55 2.98 -3.04 0.39
CA HIS A 55 3.21 -3.72 1.67
C HIS A 55 3.23 -5.23 1.43
N SER A 56 3.70 -5.97 2.43
CA SER A 56 3.84 -7.41 2.31
C SER A 56 2.95 -8.12 3.32
N HIS A 57 2.54 -9.34 2.95
CA HIS A 57 1.87 -10.27 3.86
C HIS A 57 2.76 -11.51 3.99
N PRO A 58 3.78 -11.47 4.83
CA PRO A 58 4.66 -12.64 4.97
C PRO A 58 3.88 -13.79 5.62
N GLY A 59 3.69 -14.85 4.90
CA GLY A 59 2.92 -15.97 5.41
C GLY A 59 1.42 -15.76 5.42
N GLY A 60 0.94 -14.66 4.84
CA GLY A 60 -0.48 -14.36 4.79
C GLY A 60 -1.12 -14.75 3.47
N LEU A 61 -2.26 -14.14 3.20
CA LEU A 61 -3.05 -14.42 2.00
C LEU A 61 -2.78 -13.35 0.94
N PRO A 62 -2.92 -13.72 -0.34
CA PRO A 62 -2.59 -12.78 -1.43
C PRO A 62 -3.71 -11.80 -1.74
N TRP A 63 -4.40 -11.31 -0.74
CA TRP A 63 -5.40 -10.26 -0.92
C TRP A 63 -5.41 -9.39 0.31
N LEU A 64 -6.00 -8.20 0.15
CA LEU A 64 -6.02 -7.22 1.21
C LEU A 64 -6.94 -7.69 2.33
N SER A 65 -6.51 -7.49 3.56
CA SER A 65 -7.37 -7.72 4.72
C SER A 65 -8.42 -6.62 4.77
N GLU A 66 -9.41 -6.80 5.64
CA GLU A 66 -10.42 -5.77 5.79
C GLU A 66 -9.80 -4.48 6.31
N ALA A 67 -8.87 -4.58 7.23
CA ALA A 67 -8.17 -3.40 7.74
C ALA A 67 -7.39 -2.71 6.62
N ASP A 68 -6.73 -3.50 5.76
CA ASP A 68 -6.01 -2.96 4.62
C ASP A 68 -6.95 -2.19 3.70
N ARG A 69 -8.11 -2.73 3.44
CA ARG A 69 -9.05 -2.10 2.52
C ARG A 69 -9.56 -0.77 3.05
N ARG A 70 -9.78 -0.69 4.36
CA ARG A 70 -10.17 0.58 4.97
C ARG A 70 -9.08 1.62 4.82
N LEU A 71 -7.84 1.21 5.02
CA LEU A 71 -6.72 2.13 4.87
C LEU A 71 -6.52 2.52 3.42
N GLN A 72 -6.73 1.60 2.50
CA GLN A 72 -6.63 1.92 1.08
C GLN A 72 -7.63 3.00 0.71
N ILE A 73 -8.86 2.88 1.18
CA ILE A 73 -9.87 3.88 0.89
C ILE A 73 -9.43 5.25 1.39
N LYS A 74 -8.88 5.30 2.61
CA LYS A 74 -8.42 6.56 3.17
C LYS A 74 -7.25 7.14 2.39
N SER A 75 -6.36 6.28 1.91
CA SER A 75 -5.18 6.74 1.19
C SER A 75 -5.52 7.16 -0.24
N ALA A 76 -6.59 6.60 -0.80
CA ALA A 76 -6.98 6.83 -2.18
C ALA A 76 -5.88 6.45 -3.16
N LEU A 77 -5.07 5.47 -2.83
CA LEU A 77 -3.95 5.04 -3.65
C LEU A 77 -4.15 3.60 -4.10
N PRO A 78 -3.58 3.23 -5.25
CA PRO A 78 -3.43 1.81 -5.55
C PRO A 78 -2.53 1.17 -4.51
N TRP A 79 -2.81 -0.06 -4.15
CA TRP A 79 -2.00 -0.81 -3.21
C TRP A 79 -1.45 -2.03 -3.89
N TRP A 80 -0.14 -2.24 -3.74
CA TRP A 80 0.55 -3.40 -4.29
C TRP A 80 0.95 -4.28 -3.13
N LEU A 81 0.46 -5.50 -3.15
CA LEU A 81 0.70 -6.45 -2.08
C LEU A 81 1.72 -7.47 -2.54
N VAL A 82 2.80 -7.59 -1.77
CA VAL A 82 3.82 -8.61 -2.02
C VAL A 82 3.53 -9.80 -1.12
N CYS A 83 3.31 -10.94 -1.73
CA CYS A 83 2.99 -12.15 -1.00
C CYS A 83 3.63 -13.32 -1.70
N ARG A 84 4.51 -14.02 -0.99
CA ARG A 84 5.17 -15.23 -1.48
C ARG A 84 5.88 -15.01 -2.80
N GLY A 85 6.53 -13.84 -2.93
CA GLY A 85 7.32 -13.54 -4.11
C GLY A 85 6.55 -12.96 -5.27
N ASP A 86 5.22 -12.84 -5.15
CA ASP A 86 4.38 -12.27 -6.19
C ASP A 86 3.86 -10.91 -5.78
N ILE A 87 3.60 -10.06 -6.78
CA ILE A 87 3.02 -8.75 -6.53
C ILE A 87 1.59 -8.75 -7.05
N HIS A 88 0.67 -8.41 -6.15
CA HIS A 88 -0.75 -8.34 -6.47
C HIS A 88 -1.18 -6.89 -6.38
N LYS A 89 -1.72 -6.35 -7.47
CA LYS A 89 -2.03 -4.93 -7.56
C LYS A 89 -3.53 -4.71 -7.39
N PHE A 90 -3.87 -3.90 -6.40
CA PHE A 90 -5.27 -3.61 -6.07
C PHE A 90 -5.52 -2.14 -6.35
N ARG A 91 -6.25 -1.87 -7.42
CA ARG A 91 -6.55 -0.50 -7.78
C ARG A 91 -7.56 0.10 -6.82
N CYS A 92 -7.48 1.41 -6.70
CA CYS A 92 -8.43 2.16 -5.90
C CYS A 92 -9.18 3.09 -6.85
N VAL A 93 -10.47 2.88 -6.97
CA VAL A 93 -11.30 3.67 -7.86
C VAL A 93 -12.11 4.65 -7.02
N PRO A 94 -12.00 5.96 -7.30
CA PRO A 94 -12.74 6.93 -6.51
C PRO A 94 -14.23 6.66 -6.57
N HIS A 95 -14.88 6.81 -5.41
CA HIS A 95 -16.30 6.54 -5.29
C HIS A 95 -17.05 7.86 -5.52
N LEU A 96 -17.15 8.24 -6.77
CA LEU A 96 -17.58 9.59 -7.11
C LEU A 96 -19.04 9.84 -6.91
N THR A 97 -19.86 8.81 -7.11
CA THR A 97 -21.31 9.01 -7.16
C THR A 97 -22.06 8.17 -6.15
N GLY A 98 -21.35 7.55 -5.23
CA GLY A 98 -21.98 6.59 -4.33
C GLY A 98 -22.35 5.30 -4.98
N ARG A 99 -21.93 5.09 -6.20
CA ARG A 99 -22.24 3.91 -6.94
C ARG A 99 -21.32 2.79 -6.57
N ARG A 100 -21.85 1.59 -6.63
CA ARG A 100 -21.04 0.41 -6.36
C ARG A 100 -20.19 0.07 -7.53
N PHE A 101 -19.07 -0.54 -7.25
CA PHE A 101 -18.17 -0.98 -8.29
C PHE A 101 -18.15 -2.49 -8.35
N GLU A 102 -17.69 -2.96 -9.49
CA GLU A 102 -17.65 -4.37 -9.71
C GLU A 102 -16.47 -4.98 -8.99
N HIS A 103 -16.38 -6.27 -9.21
CA HIS A 103 -15.43 -7.11 -8.53
C HIS A 103 -14.02 -6.79 -8.94
N GLY A 104 -13.09 -7.08 -8.05
CA GLY A 104 -11.69 -6.92 -8.32
C GLY A 104 -11.19 -5.50 -8.16
N VAL A 105 -12.05 -4.58 -7.75
CA VAL A 105 -11.70 -3.19 -7.58
C VAL A 105 -12.13 -2.77 -6.19
N THR A 106 -11.25 -2.01 -5.53
CA THR A 106 -11.54 -1.47 -4.21
C THR A 106 -12.10 -0.06 -4.37
N ASP A 107 -13.23 0.18 -3.75
CA ASP A 107 -13.83 1.52 -3.74
C ASP A 107 -13.02 2.45 -2.87
N CYS A 108 -12.91 3.67 -3.31
CA CYS A 108 -12.22 4.69 -2.54
C CYS A 108 -13.15 5.83 -2.19
#